data_fd0980081978518f913a7755bba2c033
#
_entry.id   fd0980081978518f913a7755bba2c033
#
_cell.length_a   1.000
_cell.length_b   1.000
_cell.length_c   1.000
_cell.angle_alpha   90.00
_cell.angle_beta   90.00
_cell.angle_gamma   90.00
#
_symmetry.space_group_name_H-M   'P 1'
#
loop_
_entity.id
_entity.type
_entity.pdbx_description
1 polymer ?
#
loop_
_entity_poly.entity_id
_entity_poly.type
_entity_poly.pdbx_seq_one_letter_code
_entity_poly.pdbx_strand_id
1 'polypeptide(L)'
;MAFLQSQNQHHQNLQIHHIPQSKYIDALRWLPPLSAFDKFIILSLFDSNSSSSNIEIHSLDYNNSPILSPLSTSSSSLSRTSSLKTSQSLIAFSTFSGSLNVISPYYSSSGEVSLNSSFSLQDKGFHVGPISCIDVLDRDCVSVGEDGRVNLVSFDAGKADFRRVFDGDGLVSYTAVKWASPTEFATGGLGCSLQWWDQRRKPGEPALLFKGKWSQKTAAGVVHSIDIHPSRKHTCMAGGSSGTVFAWDLRWPQQPIILSGVGIGERPSQPISESEVWEVQFDCHLQSSNITSMSSSMLPVMMCSEEGILTVFEPGAEPIELLEEPCAINAFDIDKQNYSDIICSLEWESLAILSRS
;
A
#
# COMPACT_ATOMS: atom_id res chain seq x y z
N MET A 1 -2.71 -5.35 42.76
CA MET A 1 -1.77 -6.31 42.16
C MET A 1 -2.39 -7.19 41.06
N ALA A 2 -3.67 -7.14 40.78
CA ALA A 2 -4.32 -7.90 39.70
C ALA A 2 -4.42 -7.13 38.35
N PHE A 3 -4.16 -5.83 38.33
CA PHE A 3 -4.21 -5.01 37.11
C PHE A 3 -2.94 -5.01 36.27
N LEU A 4 -1.81 -5.50 36.81
CA LEU A 4 -0.52 -5.60 36.11
C LEU A 4 -0.27 -6.97 35.45
N GLN A 5 -1.20 -7.92 35.61
CA GLN A 5 -1.05 -9.26 35.01
C GLN A 5 -1.83 -9.43 33.70
N SER A 6 -2.70 -8.50 33.29
CA SER A 6 -3.46 -8.62 32.05
C SER A 6 -2.73 -8.01 30.82
N GLN A 7 -1.72 -7.19 31.01
CA GLN A 7 -0.92 -6.63 29.92
C GLN A 7 0.16 -7.57 29.37
N ASN A 8 0.49 -8.67 30.10
CA ASN A 8 1.56 -9.58 29.70
C ASN A 8 1.11 -10.79 28.85
N GLN A 9 -0.13 -10.87 28.40
CA GLN A 9 -0.59 -12.03 27.62
C GLN A 9 -0.67 -11.80 26.11
N HIS A 10 -0.33 -10.61 25.59
CA HIS A 10 -0.29 -10.33 24.15
C HIS A 10 1.12 -10.03 23.58
N HIS A 11 2.18 -10.23 24.33
CA HIS A 11 3.52 -10.35 23.73
C HIS A 11 3.65 -11.74 23.09
N GLN A 12 2.92 -11.98 22.02
CA GLN A 12 3.27 -12.99 21.03
C GLN A 12 4.72 -12.70 20.63
N ASN A 13 5.53 -13.75 20.46
CA ASN A 13 6.95 -13.61 20.10
C ASN A 13 7.08 -12.88 18.75
N LEU A 14 7.15 -11.56 18.78
CA LEU A 14 7.43 -10.73 17.62
C LEU A 14 8.95 -10.75 17.41
N GLN A 15 9.39 -11.21 16.25
CA GLN A 15 10.78 -11.17 15.84
C GLN A 15 10.95 -10.02 14.84
N ILE A 16 11.91 -9.15 15.10
CA ILE A 16 12.23 -8.00 14.27
C ILE A 16 13.68 -8.09 13.82
N HIS A 17 13.89 -7.97 12.53
CA HIS A 17 15.21 -8.00 11.92
C HIS A 17 15.40 -6.80 11.00
N HIS A 18 16.47 -6.04 11.23
CA HIS A 18 16.86 -4.91 10.38
C HIS A 18 17.92 -5.35 9.39
N ILE A 19 17.69 -5.04 8.13
CA ILE A 19 18.62 -5.33 7.03
C ILE A 19 19.03 -4.01 6.39
N PRO A 20 20.24 -3.52 6.64
CA PRO A 20 20.71 -2.26 6.05
C PRO A 20 20.86 -2.42 4.54
N GLN A 21 20.50 -1.37 3.83
CA GLN A 21 20.70 -1.19 2.41
C GLN A 21 21.70 -0.07 2.17
N SER A 22 22.36 -0.05 1.03
CA SER A 22 23.27 1.03 0.66
C SER A 22 22.61 2.09 -0.24
N LYS A 23 21.30 2.02 -0.37
CA LYS A 23 20.48 2.85 -1.25
C LYS A 23 19.16 3.15 -0.59
N TYR A 24 18.53 4.27 -0.97
CA TYR A 24 17.17 4.57 -0.53
C TYR A 24 16.17 3.58 -1.10
N ILE A 25 15.22 3.16 -0.28
CA ILE A 25 14.12 2.28 -0.69
C ILE A 25 12.93 3.16 -1.03
N ASP A 26 12.65 3.34 -2.33
CA ASP A 26 11.49 4.10 -2.78
C ASP A 26 10.18 3.35 -2.57
N ALA A 27 10.21 2.03 -2.75
CA ALA A 27 9.05 1.16 -2.53
C ALA A 27 9.50 -0.29 -2.37
N LEU A 28 8.69 -1.07 -1.65
CA LEU A 28 8.90 -2.52 -1.49
C LEU A 28 7.56 -3.26 -1.53
N ARG A 29 7.59 -4.52 -2.00
CA ARG A 29 6.43 -5.42 -1.94
C ARG A 29 6.89 -6.88 -1.88
N TRP A 30 6.06 -7.72 -1.27
CA TRP A 30 6.18 -9.15 -1.46
C TRP A 30 5.88 -9.52 -2.90
N LEU A 31 6.70 -10.38 -3.48
CA LEU A 31 6.42 -10.96 -4.78
C LEU A 31 5.62 -12.25 -4.58
N PRO A 32 4.54 -12.46 -5.34
CA PRO A 32 3.80 -13.72 -5.26
C PRO A 32 4.73 -14.91 -5.50
N PRO A 33 4.86 -15.86 -4.58
CA PRO A 33 5.81 -16.96 -4.71
C PRO A 33 5.32 -18.02 -5.67
N LEU A 34 6.26 -18.80 -6.19
CA LEU A 34 6.00 -19.95 -7.03
C LEU A 34 5.75 -21.23 -6.25
N SER A 35 6.39 -21.33 -5.09
CA SER A 35 6.27 -22.47 -4.20
C SER A 35 6.01 -22.01 -2.77
N ALA A 36 5.51 -22.90 -1.94
CA ALA A 36 5.22 -22.60 -0.54
C ALA A 36 6.47 -22.28 0.31
N PHE A 37 7.65 -22.54 -0.21
CA PHE A 37 8.91 -22.36 0.50
C PHE A 37 9.71 -21.12 0.03
N ASP A 38 9.37 -20.59 -1.15
CA ASP A 38 10.12 -19.47 -1.72
C ASP A 38 9.52 -18.16 -1.24
N LYS A 39 10.35 -17.29 -0.71
CA LYS A 39 9.97 -15.92 -0.34
C LYS A 39 10.79 -14.93 -1.12
N PHE A 40 10.12 -14.14 -1.91
CA PHE A 40 10.74 -13.11 -2.72
C PHE A 40 10.21 -11.73 -2.36
N ILE A 41 11.13 -10.78 -2.30
CA ILE A 41 10.83 -9.37 -2.08
C ILE A 41 11.30 -8.60 -3.32
N ILE A 42 10.48 -7.68 -3.77
CA ILE A 42 10.87 -6.72 -4.79
C ILE A 42 11.11 -5.37 -4.14
N LEU A 43 12.25 -4.78 -4.46
CA LEU A 43 12.68 -3.47 -3.97
C LEU A 43 12.85 -2.52 -5.13
N SER A 44 12.34 -1.31 -4.98
CA SER A 44 12.74 -0.18 -5.80
C SER A 44 13.76 0.63 -5.04
N LEU A 45 14.98 0.68 -5.55
CA LEU A 45 16.14 1.29 -4.90
C LEU A 45 16.62 2.51 -5.67
N PHE A 46 16.87 3.60 -4.97
CA PHE A 46 17.47 4.81 -5.52
C PHE A 46 18.88 5.01 -4.96
N ASP A 47 19.84 5.08 -5.86
CA ASP A 47 21.23 5.40 -5.55
C ASP A 47 21.46 6.90 -5.75
N SER A 48 21.68 7.62 -4.67
CA SER A 48 21.92 9.07 -4.70
C SER A 48 23.26 9.44 -5.36
N ASN A 49 24.26 8.55 -5.32
CA ASN A 49 25.57 8.81 -5.90
C ASN A 49 25.55 8.78 -7.43
N SER A 50 24.84 7.80 -8.00
CA SER A 50 24.68 7.66 -9.45
C SER A 50 23.41 8.32 -9.99
N SER A 51 22.53 8.84 -9.11
CA SER A 51 21.20 9.37 -9.45
C SER A 51 20.39 8.39 -10.30
N SER A 52 20.45 7.12 -9.97
CA SER A 52 19.79 6.04 -10.71
C SER A 52 18.87 5.23 -9.81
N SER A 53 17.73 4.80 -10.36
CA SER A 53 16.78 3.91 -9.70
C SER A 53 16.88 2.51 -10.31
N ASN A 54 16.79 1.49 -9.50
CA ASN A 54 16.81 0.09 -9.90
C ASN A 54 15.63 -0.65 -9.27
N ILE A 55 15.11 -1.62 -10.02
CA ILE A 55 14.18 -2.61 -9.48
C ILE A 55 14.96 -3.90 -9.27
N GLU A 56 14.96 -4.40 -8.04
CA GLU A 56 15.70 -5.61 -7.67
C GLU A 56 14.75 -6.64 -7.06
N ILE A 57 14.93 -7.91 -7.45
CA ILE A 57 14.27 -9.05 -6.78
C ILE A 57 15.28 -9.69 -5.85
N HIS A 58 14.89 -9.90 -4.62
CA HIS A 58 15.68 -10.57 -3.61
C HIS A 58 14.95 -11.82 -3.11
N SER A 59 15.70 -12.89 -2.88
CA SER A 59 15.23 -14.03 -2.08
C SER A 59 15.46 -13.76 -0.61
N LEU A 60 14.51 -14.18 0.21
CA LEU A 60 14.60 -14.11 1.67
C LEU A 60 14.78 -15.52 2.22
N ASP A 61 15.89 -15.77 2.88
CA ASP A 61 16.18 -17.01 3.58
C ASP A 61 16.14 -16.79 5.11
N TYR A 62 15.41 -17.64 5.83
CA TYR A 62 15.19 -17.57 7.27
C TYR A 62 16.12 -18.52 8.09
N ASN A 63 17.18 -19.06 7.53
CA ASN A 63 18.10 -19.95 8.25
C ASN A 63 18.86 -19.18 9.36
N ASN A 64 18.32 -19.12 10.58
CA ASN A 64 18.83 -18.47 11.80
C ASN A 64 18.69 -16.93 11.88
N SER A 65 18.86 -16.20 10.82
CA SER A 65 18.53 -14.78 10.67
C SER A 65 18.14 -14.54 9.22
N PRO A 66 17.18 -13.64 8.95
CA PRO A 66 16.77 -13.36 7.57
C PRO A 66 17.92 -12.75 6.80
N ILE A 67 18.23 -13.36 5.67
CA ILE A 67 19.25 -12.91 4.72
C ILE A 67 18.58 -12.61 3.39
N LEU A 68 18.78 -11.39 2.90
CA LEU A 68 18.38 -11.00 1.56
C LEU A 68 19.51 -11.25 0.57
N SER A 69 19.21 -12.01 -0.46
CA SER A 69 20.14 -12.29 -1.56
C SER A 69 19.58 -11.76 -2.88
N PRO A 70 20.28 -10.83 -3.56
CA PRO A 70 19.79 -10.31 -4.83
C PRO A 70 19.82 -11.40 -5.90
N LEU A 71 18.69 -11.58 -6.61
CA LEU A 71 18.55 -12.56 -7.67
C LEU A 71 18.61 -11.92 -9.05
N SER A 72 17.92 -10.79 -9.22
CA SER A 72 17.82 -10.12 -10.50
C SER A 72 17.68 -8.62 -10.31
N THR A 73 18.31 -7.86 -11.19
CA THR A 73 18.26 -6.39 -11.21
C THR A 73 17.85 -5.94 -12.61
N SER A 74 16.86 -5.07 -12.68
CA SER A 74 16.53 -4.34 -13.90
C SER A 74 17.19 -2.98 -13.85
N SER A 75 18.01 -2.66 -14.83
CA SER A 75 18.53 -1.31 -15.01
C SER A 75 17.37 -0.38 -15.38
N SER A 76 17.24 0.69 -14.64
CA SER A 76 16.06 1.51 -14.70
C SER A 76 16.29 2.89 -15.26
N SER A 77 15.22 3.66 -15.11
CA SER A 77 15.10 5.05 -15.45
C SER A 77 15.93 5.95 -14.52
N LEU A 78 16.21 7.16 -15.00
CA LEU A 78 16.81 8.24 -14.22
C LEU A 78 15.84 8.85 -13.16
N SER A 79 14.61 8.34 -13.08
CA SER A 79 13.57 8.87 -12.20
C SER A 79 13.25 7.91 -11.07
N ARG A 80 13.07 8.43 -9.86
CA ARG A 80 12.64 7.68 -8.69
C ARG A 80 11.26 7.07 -8.89
N THR A 81 11.03 5.94 -8.24
CA THR A 81 9.74 5.25 -8.24
C THR A 81 8.79 5.94 -7.26
N SER A 82 7.59 6.23 -7.72
CA SER A 82 6.53 6.80 -6.91
C SER A 82 5.56 5.76 -6.34
N SER A 83 5.35 4.66 -7.05
CA SER A 83 4.49 3.56 -6.60
C SER A 83 4.91 2.24 -7.24
N LEU A 84 4.84 1.15 -6.48
CA LEU A 84 5.19 -0.21 -6.88
C LEU A 84 4.07 -1.16 -6.48
N LYS A 85 3.59 -1.97 -7.42
CA LYS A 85 2.55 -2.99 -7.19
C LYS A 85 2.90 -4.28 -7.91
N THR A 86 2.47 -5.38 -7.33
CA THR A 86 2.71 -6.73 -7.86
C THR A 86 1.39 -7.47 -8.05
N SER A 87 1.32 -8.26 -9.11
CA SER A 87 0.31 -9.30 -9.32
C SER A 87 0.99 -10.64 -9.59
N GLN A 88 0.23 -11.70 -9.78
CA GLN A 88 0.81 -13.02 -10.08
C GLN A 88 1.63 -13.05 -11.36
N SER A 89 1.32 -12.19 -12.32
CA SER A 89 1.91 -12.23 -13.66
C SER A 89 2.77 -11.03 -14.01
N LEU A 90 2.71 -9.94 -13.23
CA LEU A 90 3.44 -8.73 -13.55
C LEU A 90 3.80 -7.90 -12.31
N ILE A 91 4.85 -7.12 -12.49
CA ILE A 91 5.33 -6.08 -11.59
C ILE A 91 5.12 -4.76 -12.30
N ALA A 92 4.37 -3.86 -11.72
CA ALA A 92 4.16 -2.52 -12.26
C ALA A 92 4.72 -1.47 -11.30
N PHE A 93 5.42 -0.48 -11.85
CA PHE A 93 5.88 0.67 -11.08
C PHE A 93 5.73 1.96 -11.87
N SER A 94 5.39 3.00 -11.17
CA SER A 94 5.29 4.35 -11.70
C SER A 94 6.44 5.22 -11.21
N THR A 95 6.67 6.34 -11.91
CA THR A 95 7.78 7.23 -11.61
C THR A 95 7.32 8.68 -11.45
N PHE A 96 8.14 9.47 -10.77
CA PHE A 96 7.94 10.91 -10.66
C PHE A 96 8.10 11.65 -12.01
N SER A 97 8.67 11.01 -13.04
CA SER A 97 8.71 11.56 -14.40
C SER A 97 7.44 11.28 -15.21
N GLY A 98 6.46 10.58 -14.64
CA GLY A 98 5.18 10.31 -15.32
C GLY A 98 5.19 9.07 -16.22
N SER A 99 6.14 8.16 -16.04
CA SER A 99 6.16 6.88 -16.75
C SER A 99 5.52 5.76 -15.91
N LEU A 100 4.80 4.87 -16.57
CA LEU A 100 4.35 3.59 -16.05
C LEU A 100 5.16 2.49 -16.69
N ASN A 101 5.84 1.71 -15.88
CA ASN A 101 6.69 0.62 -16.31
C ASN A 101 6.12 -0.70 -15.83
N VAL A 102 6.21 -1.72 -16.67
CA VAL A 102 5.74 -3.06 -16.35
C VAL A 102 6.81 -4.06 -16.70
N ILE A 103 7.10 -4.97 -15.79
CA ILE A 103 8.06 -6.04 -15.92
C ILE A 103 7.35 -7.36 -15.66
N SER A 104 7.58 -8.35 -16.51
CA SER A 104 7.09 -9.71 -16.28
C SER A 104 8.19 -10.52 -15.61
N PRO A 105 8.00 -11.01 -14.39
CA PRO A 105 8.95 -11.92 -13.78
C PRO A 105 8.93 -13.25 -14.56
N TYR A 106 10.10 -13.76 -14.89
CA TYR A 106 10.25 -15.08 -15.49
C TYR A 106 10.83 -16.03 -14.43
N TYR A 107 10.22 -17.15 -14.34
CA TYR A 107 10.59 -18.21 -13.42
C TYR A 107 11.09 -19.41 -14.22
N SER A 108 12.34 -19.78 -14.02
CA SER A 108 12.92 -20.95 -14.67
C SER A 108 12.48 -22.24 -13.95
N SER A 109 12.58 -23.35 -14.64
CA SER A 109 12.35 -24.68 -14.03
C SER A 109 13.40 -25.04 -12.96
N SER A 110 14.51 -24.32 -12.90
CA SER A 110 15.54 -24.44 -11.86
C SER A 110 15.25 -23.62 -10.60
N GLY A 111 14.13 -22.88 -10.55
CA GLY A 111 13.79 -22.00 -9.42
C GLY A 111 14.44 -20.61 -9.49
N GLU A 112 15.14 -20.29 -10.57
CA GLU A 112 15.70 -18.95 -10.76
C GLU A 112 14.61 -17.97 -11.20
N VAL A 113 14.63 -16.78 -10.59
CA VAL A 113 13.75 -15.67 -10.95
C VAL A 113 14.54 -14.64 -11.72
N SER A 114 14.04 -14.22 -12.86
CA SER A 114 14.65 -13.16 -13.66
C SER A 114 13.61 -12.14 -14.11
N LEU A 115 14.06 -10.90 -14.34
CA LEU A 115 13.23 -9.82 -14.86
C LEU A 115 13.35 -9.82 -16.38
N ASN A 116 12.37 -10.41 -17.05
CA ASN A 116 12.29 -10.44 -18.49
C ASN A 116 11.28 -9.40 -18.98
N SER A 117 11.45 -8.95 -20.22
CA SER A 117 10.56 -8.03 -20.94
C SER A 117 10.02 -6.86 -20.10
N SER A 118 10.62 -5.71 -20.26
CA SER A 118 10.09 -4.46 -19.71
C SER A 118 9.29 -3.72 -20.78
N PHE A 119 8.16 -3.17 -20.35
CA PHE A 119 7.37 -2.26 -21.15
C PHE A 119 7.28 -0.91 -20.42
N SER A 120 7.41 0.19 -21.16
CA SER A 120 7.28 1.53 -20.57
C SER A 120 6.26 2.34 -21.35
N LEU A 121 5.29 2.90 -20.65
CA LEU A 121 4.30 3.82 -21.18
C LEU A 121 4.62 5.23 -20.68
N GLN A 122 5.02 6.10 -21.60
CA GLN A 122 5.37 7.50 -21.33
C GLN A 122 4.84 8.43 -22.43
N ASP A 123 3.66 8.13 -22.95
CA ASP A 123 3.04 8.94 -23.99
C ASP A 123 2.59 10.31 -23.45
N LYS A 124 2.72 11.35 -24.28
CA LYS A 124 2.29 12.72 -23.95
C LYS A 124 0.81 12.84 -23.59
N GLY A 125 -0.01 11.88 -23.98
CA GLY A 125 -1.42 11.81 -23.62
C GLY A 125 -1.70 11.11 -22.30
N PHE A 126 -0.76 10.37 -21.73
CA PHE A 126 -0.97 9.53 -20.55
C PHE A 126 -1.05 10.36 -19.26
N HIS A 127 0.07 10.81 -18.74
CA HIS A 127 0.15 11.74 -17.61
C HIS A 127 1.01 12.96 -17.96
N VAL A 128 0.78 14.07 -17.28
CA VAL A 128 1.61 15.29 -17.33
C VAL A 128 2.21 15.51 -15.95
N GLY A 129 3.45 15.09 -15.77
CA GLY A 129 4.12 15.13 -14.47
C GLY A 129 3.98 13.81 -13.71
N PRO A 130 4.21 13.81 -12.40
CA PRO A 130 4.27 12.60 -11.58
C PRO A 130 3.02 11.74 -11.64
N ILE A 131 3.22 10.43 -11.75
CA ILE A 131 2.17 9.46 -11.42
C ILE A 131 2.31 9.19 -9.93
N SER A 132 1.33 9.59 -9.15
CA SER A 132 1.42 9.52 -7.69
C SER A 132 1.19 8.11 -7.16
N CYS A 133 0.25 7.39 -7.75
CA CYS A 133 -0.09 6.04 -7.31
C CYS A 133 -0.63 5.18 -8.45
N ILE A 134 -0.38 3.89 -8.35
CA ILE A 134 -0.96 2.86 -9.21
C ILE A 134 -1.53 1.73 -8.37
N ASP A 135 -2.49 1.00 -8.92
CA ASP A 135 -2.87 -0.32 -8.40
C ASP A 135 -3.13 -1.29 -9.55
N VAL A 136 -2.87 -2.57 -9.31
CA VAL A 136 -2.89 -3.61 -10.34
C VAL A 136 -3.85 -4.72 -9.95
N LEU A 137 -4.69 -5.12 -10.88
CA LEU A 137 -5.55 -6.28 -10.77
C LEU A 137 -5.38 -7.14 -12.03
N ASP A 138 -4.83 -8.35 -11.87
CA ASP A 138 -4.48 -9.25 -12.96
C ASP A 138 -3.56 -8.57 -14.00
N ARG A 139 -4.12 -8.19 -15.17
CA ARG A 139 -3.43 -7.50 -16.26
C ARG A 139 -3.89 -6.07 -16.47
N ASP A 140 -4.73 -5.58 -15.59
CA ASP A 140 -5.22 -4.20 -15.63
C ASP A 140 -4.55 -3.37 -14.55
N CYS A 141 -4.21 -2.14 -14.88
CA CYS A 141 -3.65 -1.18 -13.97
C CYS A 141 -4.49 0.10 -14.00
N VAL A 142 -4.74 0.65 -12.82
CA VAL A 142 -5.24 2.00 -12.71
C VAL A 142 -4.11 2.91 -12.27
N SER A 143 -3.95 4.07 -12.91
CA SER A 143 -2.96 5.08 -12.55
C SER A 143 -3.60 6.42 -12.29
N VAL A 144 -3.09 7.12 -11.28
CA VAL A 144 -3.52 8.45 -10.88
C VAL A 144 -2.31 9.35 -10.67
N GLY A 145 -2.48 10.64 -10.89
CA GLY A 145 -1.37 11.59 -10.78
C GLY A 145 -1.78 12.96 -10.26
N GLU A 146 -0.76 13.78 -10.02
CA GLU A 146 -0.92 15.17 -9.59
C GLU A 146 -1.61 16.04 -10.65
N ASP A 147 -1.56 15.60 -11.92
CA ASP A 147 -2.23 16.24 -13.05
C ASP A 147 -3.77 16.08 -13.03
N GLY A 148 -4.31 15.39 -12.03
CA GLY A 148 -5.73 15.14 -11.88
C GLY A 148 -6.28 14.09 -12.84
N ARG A 149 -5.42 13.33 -13.50
CA ARG A 149 -5.83 12.28 -14.42
C ARG A 149 -6.00 10.95 -13.75
N VAL A 150 -7.03 10.23 -14.21
CA VAL A 150 -7.28 8.82 -13.85
C VAL A 150 -7.30 8.01 -15.14
N ASN A 151 -6.34 7.11 -15.29
CA ASN A 151 -6.21 6.25 -16.48
C ASN A 151 -6.34 4.79 -16.08
N LEU A 152 -6.98 4.01 -16.96
CA LEU A 152 -6.99 2.56 -16.94
C LEU A 152 -6.07 2.06 -18.06
N VAL A 153 -5.17 1.16 -17.72
CA VAL A 153 -4.20 0.58 -18.62
C VAL A 153 -4.40 -0.93 -18.63
N SER A 154 -4.55 -1.50 -19.82
CA SER A 154 -4.63 -2.95 -20.00
C SER A 154 -3.37 -3.45 -20.71
N PHE A 155 -2.79 -4.53 -20.19
CA PHE A 155 -1.57 -5.14 -20.72
C PHE A 155 -1.90 -6.43 -21.44
N ASP A 156 -1.64 -6.47 -22.74
CA ASP A 156 -1.81 -7.67 -23.54
C ASP A 156 -0.64 -7.87 -24.50
N ALA A 157 -0.05 -9.09 -24.48
CA ALA A 157 0.97 -9.57 -25.43
C ALA A 157 2.09 -8.55 -25.75
N GLY A 158 2.59 -7.80 -24.74
CA GLY A 158 3.66 -6.81 -24.89
C GLY A 158 3.21 -5.46 -25.44
N LYS A 159 1.90 -5.21 -25.44
CA LYS A 159 1.30 -3.89 -25.70
C LYS A 159 0.56 -3.41 -24.48
N ALA A 160 0.54 -2.09 -24.30
CA ALA A 160 -0.33 -1.44 -23.34
C ALA A 160 -1.22 -0.46 -24.08
N ASP A 161 -2.49 -0.59 -23.83
CA ASP A 161 -3.49 0.39 -24.24
C ASP A 161 -4.03 1.09 -23.01
N PHE A 162 -4.22 2.39 -23.07
CA PHE A 162 -4.81 3.12 -21.96
C PHE A 162 -6.08 3.87 -22.38
N ARG A 163 -6.99 3.95 -21.42
CA ARG A 163 -8.23 4.72 -21.53
C ARG A 163 -8.32 5.70 -20.39
N ARG A 164 -8.57 6.96 -20.70
CA ARG A 164 -8.84 8.00 -19.72
C ARG A 164 -10.22 7.81 -19.12
N VAL A 165 -10.28 7.71 -17.78
CA VAL A 165 -11.54 7.69 -17.03
C VAL A 165 -11.95 9.08 -16.62
N PHE A 166 -10.98 9.90 -16.21
CA PHE A 166 -11.20 11.27 -15.76
C PHE A 166 -9.99 12.15 -16.08
N ASP A 167 -10.26 13.40 -16.44
CA ASP A 167 -9.27 14.46 -16.62
C ASP A 167 -9.69 15.68 -15.82
N GLY A 168 -8.97 15.93 -14.73
CA GLY A 168 -9.26 17.04 -13.81
C GLY A 168 -8.64 18.36 -14.21
N ASP A 169 -7.96 18.42 -15.37
CA ASP A 169 -7.26 19.62 -15.87
C ASP A 169 -6.33 20.27 -14.83
N GLY A 170 -5.76 19.46 -13.91
CA GLY A 170 -4.91 19.93 -12.82
C GLY A 170 -5.63 20.61 -11.66
N LEU A 171 -6.97 20.67 -11.68
CA LEU A 171 -7.77 21.22 -10.59
C LEU A 171 -7.91 20.26 -9.40
N VAL A 172 -7.70 18.98 -9.65
CA VAL A 172 -7.73 17.90 -8.65
C VAL A 172 -6.41 17.18 -8.70
N SER A 173 -5.84 16.84 -7.56
CA SER A 173 -4.65 16.00 -7.47
C SER A 173 -5.00 14.71 -6.75
N TYR A 174 -4.66 13.59 -7.36
CA TYR A 174 -4.84 12.26 -6.78
C TYR A 174 -3.51 11.71 -6.28
N THR A 175 -3.53 11.11 -5.10
CA THR A 175 -2.35 10.56 -4.42
C THR A 175 -2.48 9.08 -4.09
N ALA A 176 -3.68 8.54 -4.12
CA ALA A 176 -3.96 7.15 -3.79
C ALA A 176 -5.00 6.54 -4.73
N VAL A 177 -4.84 5.25 -5.01
CA VAL A 177 -5.80 4.46 -5.79
C VAL A 177 -5.77 2.99 -5.34
N LYS A 178 -6.97 2.34 -5.37
CA LYS A 178 -7.12 0.92 -5.04
C LYS A 178 -8.25 0.26 -5.81
N TRP A 179 -7.98 -0.90 -6.41
CA TRP A 179 -9.00 -1.76 -6.99
C TRP A 179 -9.88 -2.40 -5.91
N ALA A 180 -11.19 -2.37 -6.13
CA ALA A 180 -12.17 -3.07 -5.30
C ALA A 180 -12.72 -4.33 -5.97
N SER A 181 -12.79 -4.31 -7.28
CA SER A 181 -13.24 -5.42 -8.12
C SER A 181 -12.77 -5.18 -9.57
N PRO A 182 -12.90 -6.14 -10.48
CA PRO A 182 -12.54 -5.93 -11.89
C PRO A 182 -13.26 -4.76 -12.59
N THR A 183 -14.31 -4.23 -11.99
CA THR A 183 -15.10 -3.12 -12.57
C THR A 183 -15.14 -1.87 -11.72
N GLU A 184 -14.59 -1.92 -10.49
CA GLU A 184 -14.72 -0.82 -9.53
C GLU A 184 -13.40 -0.54 -8.82
N PHE A 185 -13.10 0.73 -8.59
CA PHE A 185 -11.92 1.17 -7.85
C PHE A 185 -12.19 2.48 -7.09
N ALA A 186 -11.36 2.76 -6.09
CA ALA A 186 -11.39 3.98 -5.30
C ALA A 186 -10.17 4.85 -5.61
N THR A 187 -10.34 6.17 -5.59
CA THR A 187 -9.24 7.14 -5.62
C THR A 187 -9.35 8.10 -4.46
N GLY A 188 -8.20 8.58 -3.98
CA GLY A 188 -8.10 9.62 -2.97
C GLY A 188 -7.05 10.64 -3.33
N GLY A 189 -7.12 11.82 -2.74
CA GLY A 189 -6.18 12.87 -3.05
C GLY A 189 -6.30 14.11 -2.18
N LEU A 190 -5.90 15.23 -2.72
CA LEU A 190 -5.96 16.52 -2.05
C LEU A 190 -7.41 16.88 -1.66
N GLY A 191 -7.56 17.48 -0.48
CA GLY A 191 -8.88 17.83 0.07
C GLY A 191 -9.59 16.66 0.74
N CYS A 192 -8.86 15.58 1.05
CA CYS A 192 -9.38 14.40 1.73
C CYS A 192 -10.68 13.86 1.12
N SER A 193 -10.78 13.91 -0.20
CA SER A 193 -11.92 13.33 -0.93
C SER A 193 -11.60 11.92 -1.36
N LEU A 194 -12.49 11.00 -1.04
CA LEU A 194 -12.45 9.65 -1.59
C LEU A 194 -13.53 9.55 -2.66
N GLN A 195 -13.17 9.02 -3.81
CA GLN A 195 -14.06 8.86 -4.95
C GLN A 195 -14.13 7.39 -5.33
N TRP A 196 -15.33 6.91 -5.63
CA TRP A 196 -15.58 5.55 -6.10
C TRP A 196 -15.96 5.55 -7.57
N TRP A 197 -15.33 4.73 -8.36
CA TRP A 197 -15.48 4.64 -9.79
C TRP A 197 -16.06 3.28 -10.17
N ASP A 198 -16.99 3.30 -11.13
CA ASP A 198 -17.56 2.11 -11.75
C ASP A 198 -17.33 2.20 -13.27
N GLN A 199 -16.51 1.31 -13.80
CA GLN A 199 -16.11 1.29 -15.22
C GLN A 199 -17.29 1.07 -16.18
N ARG A 200 -18.41 0.57 -15.69
CA ARG A 200 -19.63 0.34 -16.47
C ARG A 200 -20.40 1.64 -16.72
N ARG A 201 -20.07 2.70 -15.98
CA ARG A 201 -20.63 4.03 -16.15
C ARG A 201 -19.87 4.83 -17.21
N LYS A 202 -20.48 5.90 -17.67
CA LYS A 202 -19.81 6.84 -18.58
C LYS A 202 -18.57 7.44 -17.90
N PRO A 203 -17.45 7.57 -18.61
CA PRO A 203 -16.29 8.30 -18.11
C PRO A 203 -16.62 9.75 -17.73
N GLY A 204 -15.86 10.32 -16.79
CA GLY A 204 -15.95 11.73 -16.43
C GLY A 204 -16.54 12.02 -15.06
N GLU A 205 -17.29 11.10 -14.45
CA GLU A 205 -17.87 11.31 -13.12
C GLU A 205 -17.70 10.08 -12.23
N PRO A 206 -17.31 10.26 -10.96
CA PRO A 206 -17.27 9.16 -9.99
C PRO A 206 -18.68 8.67 -9.69
N ALA A 207 -18.81 7.38 -9.41
CA ALA A 207 -20.08 6.77 -9.03
C ALA A 207 -20.57 7.26 -7.67
N LEU A 208 -19.61 7.49 -6.74
CA LEU A 208 -19.86 8.04 -5.41
C LEU A 208 -18.72 9.00 -5.04
N LEU A 209 -19.06 10.05 -4.33
CA LEU A 209 -18.10 11.01 -3.75
C LEU A 209 -18.29 11.04 -2.25
N PHE A 210 -17.25 10.69 -1.52
CA PHE A 210 -17.22 10.72 -0.07
C PHE A 210 -16.52 11.99 0.38
N LYS A 211 -17.25 12.89 0.99
CA LYS A 211 -16.72 14.09 1.61
C LYS A 211 -16.71 13.86 3.11
N GLY A 212 -15.58 13.41 3.65
CA GLY A 212 -15.39 13.34 5.09
C GLY A 212 -15.18 14.73 5.69
N LYS A 213 -15.76 14.99 6.84
CA LYS A 213 -15.29 16.08 7.72
C LYS A 213 -14.06 15.53 8.46
N TRP A 214 -12.94 15.47 7.79
CA TRP A 214 -11.69 14.86 8.27
C TRP A 214 -11.08 15.59 9.47
N SER A 215 -11.41 16.83 9.62
CA SER A 215 -11.12 17.60 10.81
C SER A 215 -12.01 18.85 10.82
N GLN A 216 -12.55 19.18 11.95
CA GLN A 216 -13.24 20.46 12.13
C GLN A 216 -12.27 21.66 12.08
N LYS A 217 -10.95 21.44 11.97
CA LYS A 217 -9.92 22.48 12.05
C LYS A 217 -9.04 22.67 10.82
N THR A 218 -8.94 21.70 9.89
CA THR A 218 -8.11 21.86 8.71
C THR A 218 -8.83 21.33 7.46
N ALA A 219 -9.14 22.24 6.55
CA ALA A 219 -9.84 21.93 5.29
C ALA A 219 -8.94 21.28 4.21
N ALA A 220 -7.68 21.01 4.49
CA ALA A 220 -6.70 20.58 3.51
C ALA A 220 -5.89 19.39 4.02
N GLY A 221 -6.47 18.21 3.95
CA GLY A 221 -5.71 16.96 4.13
C GLY A 221 -5.48 16.24 2.81
N VAL A 222 -4.50 15.35 2.78
CA VAL A 222 -4.17 14.48 1.64
C VAL A 222 -4.43 13.05 2.04
N VAL A 223 -5.05 12.26 1.15
CA VAL A 223 -5.17 10.81 1.31
C VAL A 223 -3.93 10.17 0.71
N HIS A 224 -3.09 9.53 1.51
CA HIS A 224 -1.88 8.87 1.03
C HIS A 224 -2.10 7.41 0.66
N SER A 225 -3.00 6.73 1.32
CA SER A 225 -3.24 5.32 1.11
C SER A 225 -4.72 4.96 1.25
N ILE A 226 -5.14 3.99 0.45
CA ILE A 226 -6.48 3.40 0.47
C ILE A 226 -6.32 1.89 0.46
N ASP A 227 -7.12 1.18 1.28
CA ASP A 227 -7.29 -0.25 1.14
C ASP A 227 -8.75 -0.66 1.17
N ILE A 228 -9.05 -1.80 0.55
CA ILE A 228 -10.39 -2.36 0.42
C ILE A 228 -10.44 -3.69 1.17
N HIS A 229 -11.48 -3.88 1.96
CA HIS A 229 -11.64 -5.11 2.73
C HIS A 229 -11.74 -6.34 1.80
N PRO A 230 -10.87 -7.35 1.95
CA PRO A 230 -10.72 -8.43 0.98
C PRO A 230 -11.99 -9.26 0.75
N SER A 231 -12.83 -9.42 1.77
CA SER A 231 -14.09 -10.18 1.67
C SER A 231 -15.35 -9.28 1.64
N ARG A 232 -15.21 -7.98 1.83
CA ARG A 232 -16.33 -7.01 1.88
C ARG A 232 -16.02 -5.82 0.99
N LYS A 233 -16.15 -6.00 -0.31
CA LYS A 233 -15.85 -4.97 -1.31
C LYS A 233 -16.52 -3.59 -1.08
N HIS A 234 -17.54 -3.54 -0.22
CA HIS A 234 -18.21 -2.29 0.14
C HIS A 234 -17.57 -1.58 1.33
N THR A 235 -16.54 -2.16 1.94
CA THR A 235 -15.80 -1.55 3.04
C THR A 235 -14.43 -1.12 2.54
N CYS A 236 -14.18 0.18 2.59
CA CYS A 236 -12.88 0.77 2.25
C CYS A 236 -12.37 1.61 3.43
N MET A 237 -11.06 1.77 3.50
CA MET A 237 -10.42 2.65 4.45
C MET A 237 -9.38 3.53 3.77
N ALA A 238 -9.04 4.63 4.42
CA ALA A 238 -8.03 5.56 3.95
C ALA A 238 -7.27 6.18 5.14
N GLY A 239 -5.98 6.39 4.95
CA GLY A 239 -5.08 7.13 5.82
C GLY A 239 -4.41 8.27 5.06
N GLY A 240 -3.89 9.24 5.78
CA GLY A 240 -3.22 10.38 5.15
C GLY A 240 -2.67 11.41 6.15
N SER A 241 -2.55 12.64 5.69
CA SER A 241 -1.88 13.73 6.40
C SER A 241 -2.53 14.18 7.72
N SER A 242 -3.71 13.65 8.05
CA SER A 242 -4.39 13.97 9.32
C SER A 242 -3.95 13.09 10.50
N GLY A 243 -3.09 12.09 10.28
CA GLY A 243 -2.76 11.08 11.30
C GLY A 243 -3.93 10.16 11.67
N THR A 244 -5.02 10.25 10.94
CA THR A 244 -6.29 9.54 11.23
C THR A 244 -6.59 8.53 10.14
N VAL A 245 -7.07 7.37 10.54
CA VAL A 245 -7.57 6.34 9.61
C VAL A 245 -9.09 6.32 9.65
N PHE A 246 -9.68 6.44 8.48
CA PHE A 246 -11.12 6.41 8.28
C PHE A 246 -11.52 5.17 7.49
N ALA A 247 -12.66 4.60 7.82
CA ALA A 247 -13.31 3.59 7.02
C ALA A 247 -14.71 4.04 6.59
N TRP A 248 -15.18 3.50 5.49
CA TRP A 248 -16.53 3.71 4.99
C TRP A 248 -17.16 2.38 4.63
N ASP A 249 -18.44 2.28 4.93
CA ASP A 249 -19.31 1.33 4.25
C ASP A 249 -19.98 2.07 3.07
N LEU A 250 -19.71 1.64 1.86
CA LEU A 250 -20.23 2.25 0.64
C LEU A 250 -21.76 2.26 0.57
N ARG A 251 -22.42 1.43 1.35
CA ARG A 251 -23.87 1.40 1.48
C ARG A 251 -24.39 2.58 2.30
N TRP A 252 -23.51 3.20 3.12
CA TRP A 252 -23.80 4.34 3.99
C TRP A 252 -22.74 5.43 3.82
N PRO A 253 -22.59 6.01 2.62
CA PRO A 253 -21.47 6.88 2.27
C PRO A 253 -21.40 8.20 3.04
N GLN A 254 -22.47 8.56 3.71
CA GLN A 254 -22.59 9.85 4.42
C GLN A 254 -21.88 9.87 5.78
N GLN A 255 -21.51 8.72 6.31
CA GLN A 255 -20.94 8.61 7.66
C GLN A 255 -19.68 7.74 7.63
N PRO A 256 -18.50 8.38 7.63
CA PRO A 256 -17.27 7.64 7.85
C PRO A 256 -17.22 7.05 9.26
N ILE A 257 -16.69 5.86 9.38
CA ILE A 257 -16.33 5.24 10.65
C ILE A 257 -14.92 5.71 10.96
N ILE A 258 -14.73 6.44 12.03
CA ILE A 258 -13.39 6.78 12.51
C ILE A 258 -12.85 5.52 13.18
N LEU A 259 -11.79 4.94 12.63
CA LEU A 259 -11.16 3.76 13.22
C LEU A 259 -10.17 4.14 14.32
N SER A 260 -9.57 5.32 14.19
CA SER A 260 -8.60 5.82 15.13
C SER A 260 -9.25 6.53 16.29
N GLY A 261 -8.91 6.10 17.48
CA GLY A 261 -9.32 6.73 18.72
C GLY A 261 -10.50 6.01 19.37
N VAL A 262 -10.22 5.36 20.48
CA VAL A 262 -11.22 4.81 21.39
C VAL A 262 -11.96 5.96 22.05
N GLY A 263 -13.05 6.36 21.46
CA GLY A 263 -14.01 7.27 22.09
C GLY A 263 -15.28 6.52 22.47
N ILE A 264 -15.25 5.71 23.50
CA ILE A 264 -16.46 5.36 24.23
C ILE A 264 -16.75 6.53 25.16
N GLY A 265 -17.57 7.47 24.70
CA GLY A 265 -17.98 8.66 25.47
C GLY A 265 -17.31 9.94 24.95
N GLU A 266 -18.04 11.02 25.01
CA GLU A 266 -17.86 12.47 24.72
C GLU A 266 -16.44 13.08 24.57
N ARG A 267 -15.38 12.31 24.37
CA ARG A 267 -14.03 12.83 24.08
C ARG A 267 -13.80 12.84 22.58
N PRO A 268 -13.23 13.93 22.03
CA PRO A 268 -12.83 13.95 20.63
C PRO A 268 -11.84 12.80 20.39
N SER A 269 -12.06 12.03 19.31
CA SER A 269 -11.14 10.99 18.88
C SER A 269 -9.76 11.62 18.66
N GLN A 270 -8.76 11.15 19.40
CA GLN A 270 -7.38 11.54 19.13
C GLN A 270 -6.90 10.80 17.90
N PRO A 271 -6.07 11.41 17.04
CA PRO A 271 -5.42 10.70 15.95
C PRO A 271 -4.55 9.57 16.51
N ILE A 272 -4.39 8.48 15.78
CA ILE A 272 -3.49 7.37 16.16
C ILE A 272 -2.04 7.82 16.09
N SER A 273 -1.73 8.63 15.07
CA SER A 273 -0.43 9.25 14.87
C SER A 273 -0.58 10.77 14.95
N GLU A 274 0.40 11.45 15.52
CA GLU A 274 0.48 12.91 15.48
C GLU A 274 0.97 13.42 14.12
N SER A 275 1.54 12.51 13.30
CA SER A 275 2.09 12.75 11.97
C SER A 275 1.30 12.07 10.85
N GLU A 276 1.80 12.15 9.63
CA GLU A 276 1.16 11.57 8.44
C GLU A 276 1.15 10.04 8.46
N VAL A 277 0.03 9.45 8.05
CA VAL A 277 -0.11 8.01 7.80
C VAL A 277 0.22 7.74 6.32
N TRP A 278 1.31 7.03 6.07
CA TRP A 278 1.78 6.76 4.71
C TRP A 278 1.07 5.58 4.04
N GLU A 279 0.90 4.49 4.75
CA GLU A 279 0.23 3.31 4.20
C GLU A 279 -0.74 2.69 5.21
N VAL A 280 -1.84 2.14 4.70
CA VAL A 280 -2.83 1.37 5.47
C VAL A 280 -3.15 0.08 4.74
N GLN A 281 -3.29 -1.03 5.48
CA GLN A 281 -3.71 -2.32 4.95
C GLN A 281 -4.61 -3.05 5.95
N PHE A 282 -5.61 -3.79 5.46
CA PHE A 282 -6.36 -4.71 6.31
C PHE A 282 -5.49 -5.89 6.72
N ASP A 283 -5.44 -6.18 8.02
CA ASP A 283 -4.66 -7.30 8.55
C ASP A 283 -5.50 -8.57 8.64
N CYS A 284 -5.11 -9.58 7.88
CA CYS A 284 -5.77 -10.89 7.86
C CYS A 284 -5.15 -11.90 8.82
N HIS A 285 -4.12 -11.54 9.60
CA HIS A 285 -3.39 -12.46 10.48
C HIS A 285 -4.30 -13.18 11.48
N LEU A 286 -5.22 -12.49 12.14
CA LEU A 286 -6.12 -13.08 13.12
C LEU A 286 -7.20 -13.98 12.53
N GLN A 287 -7.55 -13.84 11.26
CA GLN A 287 -8.49 -14.77 10.60
C GLN A 287 -7.90 -16.14 10.37
N SER A 288 -6.59 -16.25 10.25
CA SER A 288 -5.89 -17.52 10.08
C SER A 288 -5.94 -18.38 11.36
N SER A 289 -6.03 -17.75 12.53
CA SER A 289 -5.97 -18.43 13.83
C SER A 289 -7.35 -18.81 14.42
N ASN A 290 -8.44 -18.17 14.00
CA ASN A 290 -9.78 -18.33 14.59
C ASN A 290 -10.84 -18.82 13.60
N ILE A 291 -10.85 -20.12 13.30
CA ILE A 291 -11.83 -20.76 12.41
C ILE A 291 -13.27 -20.78 13.01
N THR A 292 -13.46 -20.37 14.26
CA THR A 292 -14.71 -20.62 15.01
C THR A 292 -15.60 -19.40 15.24
N SER A 293 -15.21 -18.18 14.92
CA SER A 293 -16.10 -17.03 15.08
C SER A 293 -16.36 -16.33 13.76
N MET A 294 -17.42 -16.70 13.06
CA MET A 294 -18.09 -15.84 12.08
C MET A 294 -18.69 -14.62 12.78
N SER A 295 -17.90 -13.85 13.51
CA SER A 295 -18.37 -12.59 14.05
C SER A 295 -18.34 -11.55 12.93
N SER A 296 -19.34 -10.70 12.90
CA SER A 296 -19.51 -9.60 11.95
C SER A 296 -18.51 -8.47 12.14
N SER A 297 -17.36 -8.70 12.79
CA SER A 297 -16.35 -7.71 13.08
C SER A 297 -15.58 -7.29 11.82
N MET A 298 -15.21 -6.03 11.76
CA MET A 298 -14.28 -5.51 10.77
C MET A 298 -12.90 -6.12 11.05
N LEU A 299 -12.12 -6.40 9.99
CA LEU A 299 -10.73 -6.83 10.15
C LEU A 299 -9.91 -5.77 10.87
N PRO A 300 -8.88 -6.17 11.64
CA PRO A 300 -7.87 -5.27 12.12
C PRO A 300 -7.23 -4.47 10.98
N VAL A 301 -6.74 -3.31 11.31
CA VAL A 301 -6.08 -2.40 10.39
C VAL A 301 -4.64 -2.22 10.82
N MET A 302 -3.73 -2.34 9.88
CA MET A 302 -2.32 -1.99 10.07
C MET A 302 -2.03 -0.67 9.36
N MET A 303 -1.21 0.17 9.98
CA MET A 303 -0.75 1.41 9.39
C MET A 303 0.71 1.70 9.74
N CYS A 304 1.38 2.46 8.89
CA CYS A 304 2.68 3.06 9.18
C CYS A 304 2.63 4.58 9.08
N SER A 305 3.56 5.27 9.77
CA SER A 305 3.56 6.72 9.90
C SER A 305 4.93 7.36 9.69
N GLU A 306 4.91 8.68 9.49
CA GLU A 306 6.08 9.54 9.38
C GLU A 306 6.93 9.56 10.67
N GLU A 307 6.32 9.38 11.82
CA GLU A 307 7.04 9.31 13.10
C GLU A 307 7.67 7.95 13.40
N GLY A 308 7.62 7.00 12.44
CA GLY A 308 8.31 5.72 12.55
C GLY A 308 7.51 4.63 13.28
N ILE A 309 6.20 4.75 13.36
CA ILE A 309 5.35 3.77 14.04
C ILE A 309 4.69 2.84 13.02
N LEU A 310 4.83 1.53 13.23
CA LEU A 310 3.98 0.50 12.63
C LEU A 310 3.04 -0.03 13.71
N THR A 311 1.76 0.14 13.53
CA THR A 311 0.76 -0.29 14.50
C THR A 311 -0.38 -1.07 13.86
N VAL A 312 -0.96 -1.98 14.62
CA VAL A 312 -2.19 -2.69 14.28
C VAL A 312 -3.27 -2.37 15.30
N PHE A 313 -4.48 -2.17 14.87
CA PHE A 313 -5.61 -1.89 15.74
C PHE A 313 -6.92 -2.48 15.21
N GLU A 314 -7.76 -2.86 16.15
CA GLU A 314 -9.13 -3.25 15.88
C GLU A 314 -10.08 -2.05 16.15
N PRO A 315 -11.17 -1.92 15.41
CA PRO A 315 -12.16 -0.89 15.69
C PRO A 315 -12.66 -0.95 17.13
N GLY A 316 -12.40 0.11 17.91
CA GLY A 316 -12.81 0.19 19.30
C GLY A 316 -11.85 -0.42 20.32
N ALA A 317 -10.69 -0.90 19.90
CA ALA A 317 -9.59 -1.34 20.77
C ALA A 317 -8.43 -0.34 20.77
N GLU A 318 -7.54 -0.45 21.75
CA GLU A 318 -6.31 0.32 21.78
C GLU A 318 -5.34 -0.20 20.72
N PRO A 319 -4.61 0.70 20.02
CA PRO A 319 -3.57 0.31 19.07
C PRO A 319 -2.47 -0.53 19.73
N ILE A 320 -1.97 -1.52 18.99
CA ILE A 320 -0.80 -2.32 19.37
C ILE A 320 0.35 -1.91 18.46
N GLU A 321 1.39 -1.33 19.04
CA GLU A 321 2.60 -0.99 18.33
C GLU A 321 3.43 -2.25 18.07
N LEU A 322 3.74 -2.49 16.80
CA LEU A 322 4.57 -3.62 16.35
C LEU A 322 6.03 -3.21 16.15
N LEU A 323 6.25 -1.97 15.71
CA LEU A 323 7.58 -1.43 15.46
C LEU A 323 7.57 0.06 15.76
N GLU A 324 8.61 0.54 16.44
CA GLU A 324 8.89 1.96 16.68
C GLU A 324 10.33 2.24 16.24
N GLU A 325 10.48 3.15 15.28
CA GLU A 325 11.77 3.55 14.68
C GLU A 325 11.99 5.06 14.83
N PRO A 326 13.24 5.50 14.93
CA PRO A 326 13.55 6.93 15.03
C PRO A 326 13.46 7.68 13.68
N CYS A 327 13.00 7.01 12.62
CA CYS A 327 12.83 7.54 11.28
C CYS A 327 11.49 7.07 10.69
N ALA A 328 11.03 7.74 9.64
CA ALA A 328 9.77 7.39 8.98
C ALA A 328 9.75 5.94 8.48
N ILE A 329 8.59 5.31 8.60
CA ILE A 329 8.26 4.06 7.92
C ILE A 329 7.43 4.44 6.70
N ASN A 330 8.08 4.47 5.52
CA ASN A 330 7.48 5.01 4.30
C ASN A 330 6.47 4.06 3.64
N ALA A 331 6.66 2.76 3.79
CA ALA A 331 5.77 1.74 3.28
C ALA A 331 5.93 0.43 4.05
N PHE A 332 4.90 -0.40 4.01
CA PHE A 332 4.98 -1.78 4.47
C PHE A 332 4.17 -2.68 3.53
N ASP A 333 4.40 -3.99 3.64
CA ASP A 333 3.58 -4.99 2.96
C ASP A 333 3.45 -6.25 3.81
N ILE A 334 2.25 -6.82 3.84
CA ILE A 334 1.93 -8.06 4.56
C ILE A 334 2.00 -9.20 3.55
N ASP A 335 2.74 -10.27 3.88
CA ASP A 335 2.81 -11.44 3.04
C ASP A 335 1.43 -12.12 2.94
N LYS A 336 0.84 -12.13 1.75
CA LYS A 336 -0.49 -12.72 1.51
C LYS A 336 -0.54 -14.23 1.66
N GLN A 337 0.61 -14.92 1.67
CA GLN A 337 0.70 -16.36 1.95
C GLN A 337 0.94 -16.68 3.42
N ASN A 338 1.66 -15.81 4.10
CA ASN A 338 1.88 -15.91 5.53
C ASN A 338 1.67 -14.55 6.19
N TYR A 339 0.45 -14.26 6.57
CA TYR A 339 0.08 -12.99 7.21
C TYR A 339 0.85 -12.68 8.50
N SER A 340 1.67 -13.61 8.99
CA SER A 340 2.60 -13.35 10.08
C SER A 340 3.77 -12.48 9.67
N ASP A 341 4.17 -12.50 8.41
CA ASP A 341 5.37 -11.81 7.94
C ASP A 341 5.04 -10.46 7.31
N ILE A 342 5.77 -9.46 7.75
CA ILE A 342 5.62 -8.07 7.32
C ILE A 342 7.00 -7.56 6.93
N ILE A 343 7.06 -6.76 5.86
CA ILE A 343 8.24 -6.01 5.48
C ILE A 343 7.95 -4.52 5.55
N CYS A 344 8.92 -3.73 6.00
CA CYS A 344 8.82 -2.28 6.11
C CYS A 344 10.02 -1.60 5.46
N SER A 345 9.79 -0.49 4.74
CA SER A 345 10.86 0.41 4.30
C SER A 345 11.06 1.51 5.31
N LEU A 346 12.29 1.68 5.76
CA LEU A 346 12.70 2.72 6.68
C LEU A 346 13.43 3.82 5.90
N GLU A 347 13.21 5.07 6.28
CA GLU A 347 13.81 6.21 5.59
C GLU A 347 15.35 6.17 5.58
N TRP A 348 15.97 5.58 6.60
CA TRP A 348 17.45 5.53 6.74
C TRP A 348 18.08 4.34 6.00
N GLU A 349 17.69 4.11 4.76
CA GLU A 349 18.31 3.12 3.88
C GLU A 349 18.34 1.71 4.50
N SER A 350 17.29 1.33 5.17
CA SER A 350 17.14 -0.03 5.71
C SER A 350 15.75 -0.57 5.53
N LEU A 351 15.63 -1.88 5.60
CA LEU A 351 14.35 -2.54 5.69
C LEU A 351 14.22 -3.31 7.00
N ALA A 352 13.03 -3.35 7.56
CA ALA A 352 12.71 -4.20 8.69
C ALA A 352 11.83 -5.36 8.24
N ILE A 353 12.12 -6.56 8.77
CA ILE A 353 11.31 -7.76 8.58
C ILE A 353 10.77 -8.14 9.95
N LEU A 354 9.45 -8.25 10.04
CA LEU A 354 8.75 -8.66 11.25
C LEU A 354 8.09 -10.01 11.03
N SER A 355 8.21 -10.91 12.01
CA SER A 355 7.47 -12.18 12.03
C SER A 355 6.70 -12.30 13.33
N ARG A 356 5.37 -12.44 13.21
CA ARG A 356 4.42 -12.60 14.32
C ARG A 356 4.10 -14.08 14.50
N SER A 357 4.17 -14.60 15.72
CA SER A 357 3.84 -16.00 16.05
C SER A 357 2.35 -16.18 16.37
#